data_bcc065453a648600453485b05af8a101
#
_entry.id   bcc065453a648600453485b05af8a101
#
_cell.length_a   1.000
_cell.length_b   1.000
_cell.length_c   1.000
_cell.angle_alpha   90.00
_cell.angle_beta   90.00
_cell.angle_gamma   90.00
#
_symmetry.space_group_name_H-M   'P 1'
#
loop_
_entity.id
_entity.type
_entity.pdbx_description
1 polymer ?
#
loop_
_entity_poly.entity_id
_entity_poly.type
_entity_poly.pdbx_seq_one_letter_code
_entity_poly.pdbx_strand_id
1 'polypeptide(L)'
;MPHLKRVLGRRDLVLLFVVAIFNLNVLPSIAANGGVTIWLWVVSLLLFFWPQGVAVIELAHRYPGEGGVYLWAKEVFGDFHGFLSGWCYWTNNMMYVPTVLLYFVGVSVFVLGAGHESLAENKVFALAACVTLLALLVVLNIVGLGVGKWINNIGGMGTLLAALLLIGLGVIISLRFGTSVTWADFLFPPDPRSTLNSFGVICFGLVGLELASVMGDEIQDPHRTLPGAVAWGGVISGAMYIGATLTLLIAVSRNEISVLQGVVQAVGHMAARIGVAWIVAPFAFLLSLSIAGIGSAWLGGSARIPFVAGLDSYMPAWLGRIHPRYRTPYGALIVHAIVSLFLVVMNFVGSGVQESFQRLLSLAVVLQLIPFLYMFGALLKLALAPDYQRGHYGRGTLIAAGISGLLTTSLGIGLAFFPAQQITSLASYETWMVGGTLFFIGLAAFFFFVYGRRKEAAKMLA
;
A
#
# COMPACT_ATOMS: atom_id res chain seq x y z
N MET A 1 14.57 26.86 0.85
CA MET A 1 14.30 25.52 0.33
C MET A 1 13.19 25.62 -0.72
N PRO A 2 13.19 24.83 -1.77
CA PRO A 2 12.08 24.83 -2.73
C PRO A 2 10.83 24.28 -2.02
N HIS A 3 9.77 25.10 -1.93
CA HIS A 3 8.51 24.69 -1.30
C HIS A 3 7.56 24.09 -2.34
N LEU A 4 6.92 22.98 -1.96
CA LEU A 4 5.85 22.36 -2.72
C LEU A 4 4.55 23.17 -2.57
N LYS A 5 3.59 22.99 -3.49
CA LYS A 5 2.35 23.77 -3.49
C LYS A 5 1.29 23.10 -2.60
N ARG A 6 0.74 23.79 -1.61
CA ARG A 6 -0.35 23.31 -0.75
C ARG A 6 -1.67 23.24 -1.51
N VAL A 7 -2.13 22.01 -1.82
CA VAL A 7 -3.32 21.77 -2.67
C VAL A 7 -4.30 20.76 -2.06
N LEU A 8 -3.90 20.01 -1.01
CA LEU A 8 -4.70 18.93 -0.42
C LEU A 8 -5.59 19.47 0.72
N GLY A 9 -6.89 19.48 0.51
CA GLY A 9 -7.89 19.78 1.54
C GLY A 9 -8.41 18.51 2.25
N ARG A 10 -9.31 18.67 3.24
CA ARG A 10 -9.85 17.54 4.04
C ARG A 10 -10.52 16.46 3.19
N ARG A 11 -11.31 16.85 2.16
CA ARG A 11 -11.98 15.89 1.28
C ARG A 11 -10.98 15.12 0.42
N ASP A 12 -9.96 15.82 -0.10
CA ASP A 12 -8.89 15.21 -0.88
C ASP A 12 -8.12 14.18 -0.03
N LEU A 13 -7.86 14.48 1.27
CA LEU A 13 -7.19 13.55 2.18
C LEU A 13 -8.05 12.33 2.54
N VAL A 14 -9.35 12.47 2.78
CA VAL A 14 -10.23 11.31 3.04
C VAL A 14 -10.25 10.38 1.82
N LEU A 15 -10.39 10.92 0.61
CA LEU A 15 -10.37 10.12 -0.62
C LEU A 15 -8.98 9.51 -0.89
N LEU A 16 -7.90 10.26 -0.57
CA LEU A 16 -6.54 9.73 -0.63
C LEU A 16 -6.37 8.54 0.32
N PHE A 17 -6.84 8.64 1.56
CA PHE A 17 -6.77 7.52 2.50
C PHE A 17 -7.61 6.33 2.05
N VAL A 18 -8.81 6.55 1.55
CA VAL A 18 -9.64 5.47 1.01
C VAL A 18 -8.93 4.77 -0.14
N VAL A 19 -8.38 5.51 -1.12
CA VAL A 19 -7.69 4.91 -2.27
C VAL A 19 -6.34 4.31 -1.91
N ALA A 20 -5.64 4.85 -0.91
CA ALA A 20 -4.34 4.33 -0.49
C ALA A 20 -4.46 3.09 0.40
N ILE A 21 -5.43 3.08 1.32
CA ILE A 21 -5.61 2.01 2.30
C ILE A 21 -6.46 0.88 1.71
N PHE A 22 -7.64 1.17 1.17
CA PHE A 22 -8.55 0.12 0.72
C PHE A 22 -8.16 -0.42 -0.65
N ASN A 23 -7.37 -1.47 -0.63
CA ASN A 23 -6.81 -2.12 -1.81
C ASN A 23 -7.54 -3.43 -2.13
N LEU A 24 -8.44 -3.41 -3.11
CA LEU A 24 -9.18 -4.59 -3.56
C LEU A 24 -8.26 -5.70 -4.12
N ASN A 25 -7.03 -5.37 -4.52
CA ASN A 25 -6.05 -6.33 -5.04
C ASN A 25 -5.51 -7.33 -4.01
N VAL A 26 -5.53 -6.99 -2.71
CA VAL A 26 -5.08 -7.91 -1.65
C VAL A 26 -6.20 -8.83 -1.15
N LEU A 27 -7.47 -8.45 -1.36
CA LEU A 27 -8.64 -9.17 -0.85
C LEU A 27 -8.74 -10.63 -1.32
N PRO A 28 -8.52 -10.96 -2.61
CA PRO A 28 -8.61 -12.35 -3.05
C PRO A 28 -7.61 -13.26 -2.35
N SER A 29 -6.36 -12.81 -2.17
CA SER A 29 -5.32 -13.56 -1.47
C SER A 29 -5.69 -13.84 -0.01
N ILE A 30 -6.37 -12.89 0.64
CA ILE A 30 -6.82 -13.02 2.02
C ILE A 30 -8.05 -13.91 2.11
N ALA A 31 -9.08 -13.66 1.29
CA ALA A 31 -10.34 -14.40 1.29
C ALA A 31 -10.14 -15.89 0.97
N ALA A 32 -9.15 -16.25 0.14
CA ALA A 32 -8.79 -17.64 -0.14
C ALA A 32 -8.44 -18.46 1.14
N ASN A 33 -8.03 -17.79 2.22
CA ASN A 33 -7.75 -18.41 3.53
C ASN A 33 -9.00 -18.59 4.42
N GLY A 34 -10.20 -18.28 3.91
CA GLY A 34 -11.47 -18.57 4.57
C GLY A 34 -11.91 -17.53 5.60
N GLY A 35 -13.01 -17.85 6.29
CA GLY A 35 -13.69 -16.94 7.22
C GLY A 35 -12.84 -16.51 8.43
N VAL A 36 -11.85 -17.29 8.84
CA VAL A 36 -10.92 -16.95 9.93
C VAL A 36 -10.22 -15.61 9.68
N THR A 37 -10.04 -15.21 8.42
CA THR A 37 -9.42 -13.94 8.05
C THR A 37 -10.21 -12.72 8.52
N ILE A 38 -11.51 -12.85 8.80
CA ILE A 38 -12.32 -11.78 9.40
C ILE A 38 -11.79 -11.42 10.79
N TRP A 39 -11.43 -12.42 11.60
CA TRP A 39 -10.80 -12.16 12.91
C TRP A 39 -9.42 -11.52 12.76
N LEU A 40 -8.65 -11.93 11.75
CA LEU A 40 -7.37 -11.28 11.47
C LEU A 40 -7.56 -9.81 11.08
N TRP A 41 -8.61 -9.45 10.31
CA TRP A 41 -8.97 -8.05 10.04
C TRP A 41 -9.29 -7.29 11.33
N VAL A 42 -10.16 -7.84 12.19
CA VAL A 42 -10.57 -7.19 13.45
C VAL A 42 -9.35 -6.96 14.35
N VAL A 43 -8.53 -7.99 14.54
CA VAL A 43 -7.31 -7.90 15.36
C VAL A 43 -6.35 -6.86 14.78
N SER A 44 -6.10 -6.88 13.47
CA SER A 44 -5.21 -5.92 12.83
C SER A 44 -5.74 -4.49 12.85
N LEU A 45 -7.06 -4.28 12.73
CA LEU A 45 -7.67 -2.96 12.89
C LEU A 45 -7.46 -2.39 14.30
N LEU A 46 -7.57 -3.23 15.33
CA LEU A 46 -7.42 -2.81 16.73
C LEU A 46 -5.95 -2.66 17.14
N LEU A 47 -5.09 -3.62 16.77
CA LEU A 47 -3.73 -3.72 17.30
C LEU A 47 -2.65 -3.13 16.37
N PHE A 48 -2.96 -2.87 15.11
CA PHE A 48 -2.04 -2.25 14.14
C PHE A 48 -2.57 -0.93 13.61
N PHE A 49 -3.81 -0.90 13.09
CA PHE A 49 -4.34 0.26 12.38
C PHE A 49 -4.68 1.44 13.29
N TRP A 50 -5.35 1.19 14.42
CA TRP A 50 -5.59 2.24 15.43
C TRP A 50 -4.27 2.81 15.98
N PRO A 51 -3.26 2.00 16.39
CA PRO A 51 -1.93 2.50 16.73
C PRO A 51 -1.26 3.32 15.63
N GLN A 52 -1.40 2.93 14.36
CA GLN A 52 -0.91 3.70 13.22
C GLN A 52 -1.54 5.09 13.16
N GLY A 53 -2.86 5.18 13.34
CA GLY A 53 -3.56 6.47 13.38
C GLY A 53 -3.04 7.39 14.48
N VAL A 54 -2.83 6.85 15.69
CA VAL A 54 -2.22 7.57 16.82
C VAL A 54 -0.82 8.05 16.44
N ALA A 55 0.00 7.17 15.85
CA ALA A 55 1.38 7.49 15.47
C ALA A 55 1.45 8.60 14.42
N VAL A 56 0.67 8.47 13.36
CA VAL A 56 0.64 9.45 12.26
C VAL A 56 0.23 10.84 12.77
N ILE A 57 -0.83 10.94 13.59
CA ILE A 57 -1.30 12.22 14.13
C ILE A 57 -0.26 12.84 15.09
N GLU A 58 0.27 12.06 16.03
CA GLU A 58 1.23 12.55 17.00
C GLU A 58 2.56 12.97 16.38
N LEU A 59 3.12 12.12 15.49
CA LEU A 59 4.43 12.38 14.87
C LEU A 59 4.35 13.51 13.83
N ALA A 60 3.26 13.60 13.05
CA ALA A 60 3.04 14.71 12.13
C ALA A 60 2.85 16.04 12.87
N HIS A 61 2.27 16.01 14.10
CA HIS A 61 2.15 17.19 14.95
C HIS A 61 3.53 17.64 15.50
N ARG A 62 4.37 16.70 15.93
CA ARG A 62 5.69 17.00 16.53
C ARG A 62 6.77 17.31 15.51
N TYR A 63 6.74 16.61 14.38
CA TYR A 63 7.73 16.70 13.30
C TYR A 63 7.03 16.97 11.97
N PRO A 64 6.51 18.20 11.76
CA PRO A 64 5.88 18.58 10.50
C PRO A 64 6.91 18.68 9.38
N GLY A 65 6.53 18.33 8.15
CA GLY A 65 7.37 18.46 6.96
C GLY A 65 7.19 17.31 5.98
N GLU A 66 7.90 17.37 4.86
CA GLU A 66 7.95 16.33 3.84
C GLU A 66 8.75 15.11 4.29
N GLY A 67 8.36 13.94 3.82
CA GLY A 67 9.08 12.70 4.05
C GLY A 67 8.52 11.80 5.16
N GLY A 68 7.57 12.27 6.00
CA GLY A 68 6.84 11.46 6.98
C GLY A 68 7.72 10.46 7.73
N VAL A 69 7.60 9.17 7.40
CA VAL A 69 8.35 8.07 8.05
C VAL A 69 9.87 8.20 7.99
N TYR A 70 10.41 8.85 6.93
CA TYR A 70 11.83 9.20 6.83
C TYR A 70 12.20 10.23 7.90
N LEU A 71 11.45 11.35 7.94
CA LEU A 71 11.68 12.46 8.84
C LEU A 71 11.56 12.03 10.30
N TRP A 72 10.52 11.31 10.64
CA TRP A 72 10.27 10.84 12.02
C TRP A 72 11.36 9.91 12.53
N ALA A 73 11.80 8.96 11.69
CA ALA A 73 12.90 8.06 12.04
C ALA A 73 14.23 8.83 12.18
N LYS A 74 14.48 9.83 11.32
CA LYS A 74 15.66 10.68 11.36
C LYS A 74 15.73 11.53 12.62
N GLU A 75 14.64 12.22 12.96
CA GLU A 75 14.60 13.10 14.13
C GLU A 75 14.73 12.34 15.47
N VAL A 76 14.18 11.11 15.52
CA VAL A 76 14.16 10.34 16.76
C VAL A 76 15.38 9.43 16.92
N PHE A 77 15.89 8.82 15.84
CA PHE A 77 16.95 7.80 15.88
C PHE A 77 18.22 8.20 15.14
N GLY A 78 18.20 9.31 14.42
CA GLY A 78 19.35 9.83 13.66
C GLY A 78 19.34 9.47 12.19
N ASP A 79 20.30 10.04 11.46
CA ASP A 79 20.35 10.08 9.99
C ASP A 79 20.31 8.71 9.31
N PHE A 80 21.06 7.72 9.83
CA PHE A 80 21.08 6.38 9.25
C PHE A 80 19.72 5.68 9.32
N HIS A 81 19.08 5.79 10.48
CA HIS A 81 17.77 5.17 10.71
C HIS A 81 16.67 5.85 9.88
N GLY A 82 16.74 7.19 9.77
CA GLY A 82 15.87 7.93 8.87
C GLY A 82 16.04 7.49 7.42
N PHE A 83 17.29 7.42 6.95
CA PHE A 83 17.58 6.98 5.60
C PHE A 83 17.11 5.55 5.34
N LEU A 84 17.38 4.59 6.24
CA LEU A 84 16.95 3.20 6.12
C LEU A 84 15.42 3.08 6.10
N SER A 85 14.72 3.79 6.98
CA SER A 85 13.25 3.84 7.01
C SER A 85 12.69 4.34 5.68
N GLY A 86 13.16 5.50 5.22
CA GLY A 86 12.73 6.07 3.93
C GLY A 86 13.08 5.18 2.73
N TRP A 87 14.29 4.60 2.73
CA TRP A 87 14.72 3.68 1.68
C TRP A 87 13.81 2.46 1.56
N CYS A 88 13.49 1.80 2.70
CA CYS A 88 12.59 0.65 2.71
C CYS A 88 11.18 1.04 2.24
N TYR A 89 10.68 2.21 2.66
CA TYR A 89 9.39 2.74 2.21
C TYR A 89 9.36 3.00 0.70
N TRP A 90 10.42 3.55 0.13
CA TRP A 90 10.51 3.80 -1.30
C TRP A 90 10.67 2.51 -2.11
N THR A 91 11.59 1.64 -1.70
CA THR A 91 11.87 0.38 -2.40
C THR A 91 10.72 -0.63 -2.33
N ASN A 92 9.97 -0.65 -1.20
CA ASN A 92 8.70 -1.36 -1.15
C ASN A 92 7.76 -0.97 -2.31
N ASN A 93 7.62 0.33 -2.54
CA ASN A 93 6.74 0.81 -3.60
C ASN A 93 7.23 0.44 -5.01
N MET A 94 8.53 0.26 -5.20
CA MET A 94 9.08 -0.29 -6.44
C MET A 94 8.64 -1.74 -6.69
N MET A 95 8.33 -2.51 -5.62
CA MET A 95 7.75 -3.85 -5.71
C MET A 95 6.22 -3.80 -5.83
N TYR A 96 5.59 -2.88 -5.10
CA TYR A 96 4.13 -2.77 -5.04
C TYR A 96 3.51 -2.21 -6.32
N VAL A 97 4.10 -1.17 -6.94
CA VAL A 97 3.57 -0.61 -8.19
C VAL A 97 3.46 -1.68 -9.30
N PRO A 98 4.44 -2.55 -9.56
CA PRO A 98 4.27 -3.71 -10.43
C PRO A 98 3.07 -4.59 -10.09
N THR A 99 2.81 -4.88 -8.81
CA THR A 99 1.63 -5.69 -8.45
C THR A 99 0.33 -4.98 -8.79
N VAL A 100 0.25 -3.67 -8.60
CA VAL A 100 -0.89 -2.83 -8.99
C VAL A 100 -1.11 -2.86 -10.50
N LEU A 101 -0.02 -2.76 -11.29
CA LEU A 101 -0.11 -2.84 -12.76
C LEU A 101 -0.59 -4.21 -13.24
N LEU A 102 -0.07 -5.30 -12.66
CA LEU A 102 -0.51 -6.66 -13.00
C LEU A 102 -1.97 -6.90 -12.62
N TYR A 103 -2.41 -6.38 -11.47
CA TYR A 103 -3.80 -6.45 -11.07
C TYR A 103 -4.72 -5.65 -12.02
N PHE A 104 -4.27 -4.47 -12.47
CA PHE A 104 -4.98 -3.70 -13.49
C PHE A 104 -5.19 -4.50 -14.78
N VAL A 105 -4.15 -5.22 -15.25
CA VAL A 105 -4.28 -6.11 -16.42
C VAL A 105 -5.37 -7.15 -16.20
N GLY A 106 -5.34 -7.85 -15.03
CA GLY A 106 -6.32 -8.88 -14.71
C GLY A 106 -7.77 -8.38 -14.68
N VAL A 107 -7.97 -7.12 -14.27
CA VAL A 107 -9.30 -6.51 -14.13
C VAL A 107 -9.78 -5.86 -15.44
N SER A 108 -8.90 -5.15 -16.13
CA SER A 108 -9.26 -4.30 -17.29
C SER A 108 -9.81 -5.09 -18.47
N VAL A 109 -9.43 -6.38 -18.62
CA VAL A 109 -9.95 -7.24 -19.67
C VAL A 109 -11.47 -7.44 -19.59
N PHE A 110 -12.06 -7.38 -18.40
CA PHE A 110 -13.51 -7.50 -18.22
C PHE A 110 -14.28 -6.25 -18.66
N VAL A 111 -13.60 -5.11 -18.86
CA VAL A 111 -14.22 -3.92 -19.48
C VAL A 111 -14.59 -4.17 -20.94
N LEU A 112 -13.84 -5.06 -21.61
CA LEU A 112 -14.11 -5.48 -22.99
C LEU A 112 -15.30 -6.44 -23.11
N GLY A 113 -15.85 -6.90 -21.98
CA GLY A 113 -16.94 -7.87 -21.91
C GLY A 113 -16.44 -9.30 -21.70
N ALA A 114 -17.40 -10.22 -21.53
CA ALA A 114 -17.12 -11.64 -21.33
C ALA A 114 -16.37 -12.28 -22.53
N GLY A 115 -15.50 -13.26 -22.23
CA GLY A 115 -14.73 -13.98 -23.24
C GLY A 115 -13.34 -13.41 -23.55
N HIS A 116 -12.95 -12.31 -22.87
CA HIS A 116 -11.63 -11.69 -23.06
C HIS A 116 -10.65 -11.99 -21.89
N GLU A 117 -11.03 -12.86 -20.96
CA GLU A 117 -10.27 -13.15 -19.73
C GLU A 117 -8.86 -13.69 -20.03
N SER A 118 -8.72 -14.48 -21.11
CA SER A 118 -7.44 -15.04 -21.54
C SER A 118 -6.42 -13.98 -22.00
N LEU A 119 -6.86 -12.76 -22.34
CA LEU A 119 -5.94 -11.67 -22.68
C LEU A 119 -5.06 -11.29 -21.50
N ALA A 120 -5.53 -11.47 -20.27
CA ALA A 120 -4.72 -11.19 -19.07
C ALA A 120 -3.48 -12.09 -18.96
N GLU A 121 -3.51 -13.29 -19.56
CA GLU A 121 -2.39 -14.23 -19.60
C GLU A 121 -1.45 -13.96 -20.78
N ASN A 122 -1.87 -13.16 -21.74
CA ASN A 122 -1.05 -12.78 -22.88
C ASN A 122 0.03 -11.77 -22.44
N LYS A 123 1.29 -12.21 -22.43
CA LYS A 123 2.42 -11.40 -21.95
C LYS A 123 2.61 -10.09 -22.71
N VAL A 124 2.35 -10.07 -24.01
CA VAL A 124 2.48 -8.85 -24.85
C VAL A 124 1.41 -7.84 -24.49
N PHE A 125 0.15 -8.29 -24.39
CA PHE A 125 -0.95 -7.46 -23.94
C PHE A 125 -0.72 -6.91 -22.52
N ALA A 126 -0.33 -7.79 -21.60
CA ALA A 126 -0.05 -7.43 -20.22
C ALA A 126 1.06 -6.39 -20.12
N LEU A 127 2.17 -6.57 -20.85
CA LEU A 127 3.27 -5.62 -20.86
C LEU A 127 2.83 -4.26 -21.45
N ALA A 128 2.11 -4.27 -22.58
CA ALA A 128 1.62 -3.05 -23.21
C ALA A 128 0.67 -2.27 -22.28
N ALA A 129 -0.25 -2.95 -21.60
CA ALA A 129 -1.16 -2.35 -20.63
C ALA A 129 -0.41 -1.78 -19.41
N CYS A 130 0.57 -2.51 -18.86
CA CYS A 130 1.42 -2.04 -17.76
C CYS A 130 2.21 -0.78 -18.15
N VAL A 131 2.86 -0.78 -19.33
CA VAL A 131 3.63 0.36 -19.82
C VAL A 131 2.75 1.58 -20.02
N THR A 132 1.57 1.39 -20.65
CA THR A 132 0.62 2.47 -20.92
C THR A 132 0.11 3.10 -19.63
N LEU A 133 -0.34 2.28 -18.67
CA LEU A 133 -0.81 2.78 -17.38
C LEU A 133 0.32 3.47 -16.61
N LEU A 134 1.50 2.86 -16.51
CA LEU A 134 2.64 3.44 -15.79
C LEU A 134 3.05 4.78 -16.39
N ALA A 135 3.17 4.87 -17.73
CA ALA A 135 3.50 6.13 -18.42
C ALA A 135 2.47 7.22 -18.13
N LEU A 136 1.17 6.88 -18.18
CA LEU A 136 0.09 7.80 -17.81
C LEU A 136 0.24 8.31 -16.38
N LEU A 137 0.43 7.39 -15.41
CA LEU A 137 0.56 7.73 -13.99
C LEU A 137 1.78 8.63 -13.73
N VAL A 138 2.92 8.34 -14.38
CA VAL A 138 4.14 9.15 -14.27
C VAL A 138 3.92 10.55 -14.81
N VAL A 139 3.37 10.69 -16.02
CA VAL A 139 3.09 12.00 -16.63
C VAL A 139 2.18 12.83 -15.73
N LEU A 140 1.11 12.23 -15.21
CA LEU A 140 0.14 12.94 -14.37
C LEU A 140 0.74 13.35 -13.01
N ASN A 141 1.60 12.53 -12.41
CA ASN A 141 2.32 12.88 -11.20
C ASN A 141 3.43 13.92 -11.44
N ILE A 142 4.05 13.96 -12.63
CA ILE A 142 5.00 15.02 -13.02
C ILE A 142 4.29 16.34 -13.21
N VAL A 143 3.13 16.35 -13.90
CA VAL A 143 2.30 17.57 -14.06
C VAL A 143 1.86 18.15 -12.70
N GLY A 144 1.83 17.31 -11.67
CA GLY A 144 1.73 17.71 -10.28
C GLY A 144 0.38 17.43 -9.64
N LEU A 145 0.35 17.52 -8.31
CA LEU A 145 -0.83 17.20 -7.49
C LEU A 145 -2.04 18.11 -7.80
N GLY A 146 -1.85 19.27 -8.40
CA GLY A 146 -2.96 20.10 -8.89
C GLY A 146 -3.86 19.37 -9.89
N VAL A 147 -3.27 18.50 -10.73
CA VAL A 147 -3.96 17.61 -11.67
C VAL A 147 -4.01 16.18 -11.12
N GLY A 148 -2.91 15.69 -10.56
CA GLY A 148 -2.79 14.33 -10.01
C GLY A 148 -3.78 14.03 -8.89
N LYS A 149 -4.18 15.01 -8.06
CA LYS A 149 -5.21 14.83 -7.05
C LYS A 149 -6.58 14.43 -7.64
N TRP A 150 -6.90 14.84 -8.87
CA TRP A 150 -8.14 14.43 -9.53
C TRP A 150 -8.16 12.94 -9.84
N ILE A 151 -7.00 12.34 -10.22
CA ILE A 151 -6.90 10.89 -10.39
C ILE A 151 -7.08 10.18 -9.05
N ASN A 152 -6.46 10.68 -7.98
CA ASN A 152 -6.63 10.12 -6.65
C ASN A 152 -8.09 10.24 -6.19
N ASN A 153 -8.76 11.38 -6.45
CA ASN A 153 -10.15 11.60 -6.10
C ASN A 153 -11.10 10.70 -6.93
N ILE A 154 -10.88 10.62 -8.25
CA ILE A 154 -11.65 9.72 -9.13
C ILE A 154 -11.40 8.26 -8.74
N GLY A 155 -10.15 7.89 -8.48
CA GLY A 155 -9.78 6.56 -7.98
C GLY A 155 -10.44 6.26 -6.64
N GLY A 156 -10.43 7.20 -5.68
CA GLY A 156 -11.09 7.07 -4.39
C GLY A 156 -12.61 6.90 -4.52
N MET A 157 -13.24 7.67 -5.39
CA MET A 157 -14.68 7.50 -5.70
C MET A 157 -14.93 6.16 -6.39
N GLY A 158 -14.08 5.76 -7.34
CA GLY A 158 -14.14 4.44 -7.99
C GLY A 158 -14.03 3.30 -6.97
N THR A 159 -13.10 3.43 -6.02
CA THR A 159 -12.92 2.48 -4.92
C THR A 159 -14.18 2.36 -4.05
N LEU A 160 -14.75 3.51 -3.62
CA LEU A 160 -15.98 3.54 -2.83
C LEU A 160 -17.15 2.90 -3.56
N LEU A 161 -17.38 3.29 -4.81
CA LEU A 161 -18.49 2.77 -5.62
C LEU A 161 -18.32 1.28 -5.92
N ALA A 162 -17.10 0.83 -6.29
CA ALA A 162 -16.83 -0.58 -6.52
C ALA A 162 -17.04 -1.42 -5.25
N ALA A 163 -16.58 -0.96 -4.10
CA ALA A 163 -16.78 -1.67 -2.84
C ALA A 163 -18.24 -1.71 -2.41
N LEU A 164 -18.96 -0.58 -2.51
CA LEU A 164 -20.40 -0.53 -2.20
C LEU A 164 -21.21 -1.45 -3.12
N LEU A 165 -20.86 -1.51 -4.41
CA LEU A 165 -21.51 -2.39 -5.37
C LEU A 165 -21.21 -3.86 -5.05
N LEU A 166 -19.94 -4.19 -4.76
CA LEU A 166 -19.53 -5.54 -4.37
C LEU A 166 -20.28 -6.00 -3.10
N ILE A 167 -20.25 -5.19 -2.04
CA ILE A 167 -20.90 -5.50 -0.77
C ILE A 167 -22.43 -5.56 -0.93
N GLY A 168 -23.01 -4.61 -1.67
CA GLY A 168 -24.44 -4.58 -1.96
C GLY A 168 -24.92 -5.84 -2.68
N LEU A 169 -24.17 -6.32 -3.68
CA LEU A 169 -24.45 -7.59 -4.34
C LEU A 169 -24.35 -8.77 -3.37
N GLY A 170 -23.33 -8.80 -2.50
CA GLY A 170 -23.20 -9.83 -1.48
C GLY A 170 -24.39 -9.89 -0.53
N VAL A 171 -24.89 -8.73 -0.08
CA VAL A 171 -26.09 -8.63 0.75
C VAL A 171 -27.32 -9.14 0.01
N ILE A 172 -27.53 -8.73 -1.25
CA ILE A 172 -28.68 -9.18 -2.06
C ILE A 172 -28.64 -10.71 -2.25
N ILE A 173 -27.47 -11.28 -2.55
CA ILE A 173 -27.32 -12.72 -2.72
C ILE A 173 -27.61 -13.45 -1.42
N SER A 174 -27.05 -12.97 -0.28
CA SER A 174 -27.29 -13.59 1.03
C SER A 174 -28.77 -13.57 1.43
N LEU A 175 -29.48 -12.49 1.16
CA LEU A 175 -30.90 -12.35 1.48
C LEU A 175 -31.79 -13.21 0.59
N ARG A 176 -31.44 -13.37 -0.70
CA ARG A 176 -32.28 -14.13 -1.67
C ARG A 176 -31.99 -15.63 -1.70
N PHE A 177 -30.75 -16.02 -1.52
CA PHE A 177 -30.29 -17.40 -1.74
C PHE A 177 -29.64 -18.03 -0.50
N GLY A 178 -29.54 -17.28 0.60
CA GLY A 178 -28.79 -17.70 1.78
C GLY A 178 -27.27 -17.62 1.59
N THR A 179 -26.53 -18.14 2.56
CA THR A 179 -25.06 -18.22 2.51
C THR A 179 -24.60 -19.64 2.78
N SER A 180 -23.58 -20.09 2.06
CA SER A 180 -22.88 -21.35 2.33
C SER A 180 -21.83 -21.22 3.45
N VAL A 181 -21.53 -20.01 3.88
CA VAL A 181 -20.56 -19.73 4.96
C VAL A 181 -21.16 -20.16 6.29
N THR A 182 -20.46 -20.99 7.03
CA THR A 182 -20.86 -21.52 8.34
C THR A 182 -20.00 -20.98 9.44
N TRP A 183 -20.41 -21.12 10.71
CA TRP A 183 -19.59 -20.73 11.86
C TRP A 183 -18.24 -21.48 11.91
N ALA A 184 -18.18 -22.71 11.43
CA ALA A 184 -16.95 -23.48 11.35
C ALA A 184 -15.89 -22.80 10.45
N ASP A 185 -16.30 -22.12 9.39
CA ASP A 185 -15.39 -21.39 8.50
C ASP A 185 -14.67 -20.22 9.19
N PHE A 186 -15.25 -19.69 10.26
CA PHE A 186 -14.65 -18.61 11.06
C PHE A 186 -13.74 -19.12 12.18
N LEU A 187 -13.79 -20.40 12.52
CA LEU A 187 -13.05 -20.99 13.65
C LEU A 187 -11.80 -21.74 13.19
N PHE A 188 -11.85 -22.36 12.02
CA PHE A 188 -10.80 -23.27 11.56
C PHE A 188 -10.20 -22.78 10.24
N PRO A 189 -8.88 -22.47 10.21
CA PRO A 189 -8.20 -22.13 8.97
C PRO A 189 -8.05 -23.38 8.10
N PRO A 190 -8.31 -23.28 6.78
CA PRO A 190 -8.16 -24.40 5.85
C PRO A 190 -6.69 -24.81 5.69
N ASP A 191 -5.78 -23.85 5.67
CA ASP A 191 -4.33 -24.03 5.72
C ASP A 191 -3.73 -23.03 6.71
N PRO A 192 -3.21 -23.51 7.88
CA PRO A 192 -2.63 -22.64 8.89
C PRO A 192 -1.45 -21.80 8.38
N ARG A 193 -0.61 -22.35 7.49
CA ARG A 193 0.60 -21.64 7.02
C ARG A 193 0.27 -20.44 6.14
N SER A 194 -0.58 -20.62 5.14
CA SER A 194 -0.99 -19.52 4.29
C SER A 194 -1.88 -18.52 5.03
N THR A 195 -2.65 -18.97 6.01
CA THR A 195 -3.43 -18.09 6.89
C THR A 195 -2.52 -17.20 7.72
N LEU A 196 -1.40 -17.72 8.23
CA LEU A 196 -0.39 -16.90 8.93
C LEU A 196 0.23 -15.84 8.01
N ASN A 197 0.55 -16.18 6.76
CA ASN A 197 1.01 -15.20 5.77
C ASN A 197 -0.01 -14.06 5.58
N SER A 198 -1.31 -14.37 5.57
CA SER A 198 -2.38 -13.38 5.42
C SER A 198 -2.34 -12.28 6.48
N PHE A 199 -1.84 -12.54 7.68
CA PHE A 199 -1.72 -11.50 8.71
C PHE A 199 -0.77 -10.37 8.28
N GLY A 200 0.39 -10.72 7.71
CA GLY A 200 1.33 -9.74 7.15
C GLY A 200 0.71 -8.95 6.00
N VAL A 201 0.00 -9.64 5.09
CA VAL A 201 -0.72 -9.01 3.97
C VAL A 201 -1.85 -8.10 4.45
N ILE A 202 -2.57 -8.48 5.52
CA ILE A 202 -3.61 -7.63 6.15
C ILE A 202 -2.99 -6.38 6.75
N CYS A 203 -1.90 -6.50 7.52
CA CYS A 203 -1.19 -5.34 8.06
C CYS A 203 -0.73 -4.42 6.93
N PHE A 204 -0.17 -4.98 5.85
CA PHE A 204 0.21 -4.21 4.66
C PHE A 204 -1.00 -3.53 3.99
N GLY A 205 -2.12 -4.23 3.85
CA GLY A 205 -3.35 -3.66 3.31
C GLY A 205 -3.90 -2.48 4.11
N LEU A 206 -3.64 -2.45 5.42
CA LEU A 206 -4.04 -1.36 6.32
C LEU A 206 -3.05 -0.19 6.37
N VAL A 207 -1.94 -0.27 5.64
CA VAL A 207 -0.97 0.83 5.50
C VAL A 207 -1.55 1.91 4.58
N GLY A 208 -1.20 3.18 4.82
CA GLY A 208 -1.59 4.30 3.96
C GLY A 208 -1.95 5.59 4.69
N LEU A 209 -2.19 5.57 6.00
CA LEU A 209 -2.42 6.79 6.79
C LEU A 209 -1.18 7.70 6.80
N GLU A 210 0.01 7.13 6.83
CA GLU A 210 1.29 7.84 6.81
C GLU A 210 1.55 8.53 5.47
N LEU A 211 0.90 8.10 4.38
CA LEU A 211 1.11 8.66 3.05
C LEU A 211 0.83 10.17 2.99
N ALA A 212 -0.17 10.65 3.75
CA ALA A 212 -0.42 12.08 3.87
C ALA A 212 0.75 12.80 4.53
N SER A 213 1.40 12.20 5.54
CA SER A 213 2.55 12.81 6.21
C SER A 213 3.81 12.82 5.33
N VAL A 214 3.93 11.87 4.40
CA VAL A 214 4.98 11.89 3.37
C VAL A 214 4.82 13.09 2.44
N MET A 215 3.59 13.59 2.26
CA MET A 215 3.22 14.78 1.49
C MET A 215 2.86 15.97 2.38
N GLY A 216 3.48 16.09 3.56
CA GLY A 216 3.11 17.03 4.63
C GLY A 216 3.05 18.48 4.19
N ASP A 217 4.01 18.94 3.38
CA ASP A 217 4.08 20.33 2.89
C ASP A 217 2.99 20.67 1.85
N GLU A 218 2.30 19.67 1.29
CA GLU A 218 1.23 19.84 0.29
C GLU A 218 -0.18 19.90 0.93
N ILE A 219 -0.30 19.66 2.25
CA ILE A 219 -1.58 19.68 3.00
C ILE A 219 -1.93 21.11 3.45
N GLN A 220 -3.20 21.46 3.28
CA GLN A 220 -3.78 22.70 3.80
C GLN A 220 -4.17 22.51 5.27
N ASP A 221 -3.61 23.32 6.18
CA ASP A 221 -3.84 23.28 7.63
C ASP A 221 -3.78 21.85 8.23
N PRO A 222 -2.58 21.20 8.25
CA PRO A 222 -2.44 19.79 8.63
C PRO A 222 -2.99 19.49 10.04
N HIS A 223 -2.82 20.42 11.00
CA HIS A 223 -3.26 20.22 12.40
C HIS A 223 -4.75 20.03 12.55
N ARG A 224 -5.57 20.68 11.71
CA ARG A 224 -7.03 20.57 11.73
C ARG A 224 -7.54 19.49 10.78
N THR A 225 -6.86 19.29 9.66
CA THR A 225 -7.36 18.46 8.57
C THR A 225 -7.03 16.99 8.79
N LEU A 226 -5.82 16.69 9.27
CA LEU A 226 -5.30 15.34 9.36
C LEU A 226 -6.07 14.44 10.36
N PRO A 227 -6.37 14.85 11.62
CA PRO A 227 -7.05 13.95 12.56
C PRO A 227 -8.42 13.48 12.08
N GLY A 228 -9.21 14.39 11.53
CA GLY A 228 -10.52 14.05 10.98
C GLY A 228 -10.46 13.19 9.72
N ALA A 229 -9.46 13.41 8.86
CA ALA A 229 -9.26 12.61 7.66
C ALA A 229 -8.80 11.18 8.01
N VAL A 230 -7.88 11.03 8.97
CA VAL A 230 -7.43 9.73 9.50
C VAL A 230 -8.61 8.93 10.08
N ALA A 231 -9.43 9.58 10.93
CA ALA A 231 -10.58 8.92 11.55
C ALA A 231 -11.59 8.41 10.51
N TRP A 232 -12.04 9.27 9.59
CA TRP A 232 -13.01 8.89 8.57
C TRP A 232 -12.45 7.91 7.54
N GLY A 233 -11.24 8.16 7.03
CA GLY A 233 -10.58 7.24 6.10
C GLY A 233 -10.40 5.85 6.70
N GLY A 234 -10.04 5.79 8.00
CA GLY A 234 -9.88 4.55 8.73
C GLY A 234 -11.16 3.75 8.92
N VAL A 235 -12.21 4.40 9.40
CA VAL A 235 -13.52 3.74 9.60
C VAL A 235 -14.09 3.22 8.28
N ILE A 236 -14.04 4.04 7.23
CA ILE A 236 -14.55 3.65 5.91
C ILE A 236 -13.75 2.46 5.39
N SER A 237 -12.41 2.54 5.36
CA SER A 237 -11.56 1.47 4.82
C SER A 237 -11.70 0.16 5.62
N GLY A 238 -11.75 0.22 6.94
CA GLY A 238 -11.94 -0.97 7.79
C GLY A 238 -13.29 -1.66 7.55
N ALA A 239 -14.39 -0.90 7.48
CA ALA A 239 -15.70 -1.44 7.18
C ALA A 239 -15.76 -2.07 5.76
N MET A 240 -15.12 -1.41 4.79
CA MET A 240 -15.04 -1.92 3.42
C MET A 240 -14.23 -3.22 3.32
N TYR A 241 -13.11 -3.34 4.04
CA TYR A 241 -12.31 -4.57 4.06
C TYR A 241 -13.07 -5.77 4.60
N ILE A 242 -13.74 -5.60 5.75
CA ILE A 242 -14.55 -6.66 6.35
C ILE A 242 -15.72 -7.03 5.42
N GLY A 243 -16.47 -6.04 4.96
CA GLY A 243 -17.62 -6.27 4.09
C GLY A 243 -17.27 -6.92 2.76
N ALA A 244 -16.20 -6.46 2.10
CA ALA A 244 -15.75 -7.02 0.84
C ALA A 244 -15.18 -8.45 1.01
N THR A 245 -14.44 -8.73 2.09
CA THR A 245 -13.96 -10.08 2.40
C THR A 245 -15.13 -11.06 2.62
N LEU A 246 -16.13 -10.66 3.41
CA LEU A 246 -17.34 -11.45 3.61
C LEU A 246 -18.06 -11.73 2.28
N THR A 247 -18.17 -10.72 1.42
CA THR A 247 -18.80 -10.87 0.11
C THR A 247 -18.06 -11.89 -0.77
N LEU A 248 -16.73 -11.85 -0.81
CA LEU A 248 -15.94 -12.82 -1.57
C LEU A 248 -16.17 -14.26 -1.06
N LEU A 249 -16.21 -14.44 0.25
CA LEU A 249 -16.46 -15.75 0.87
C LEU A 249 -17.87 -16.31 0.54
N ILE A 250 -18.86 -15.42 0.38
CA ILE A 250 -20.22 -15.80 -0.01
C ILE A 250 -20.32 -16.12 -1.50
N ALA A 251 -19.57 -15.38 -2.33
CA ALA A 251 -19.76 -15.38 -3.78
C ALA A 251 -18.98 -16.48 -4.52
N VAL A 252 -17.81 -16.89 -4.01
CA VAL A 252 -16.87 -17.76 -4.72
C VAL A 252 -16.33 -18.84 -3.79
N SER A 253 -16.24 -20.08 -4.30
CA SER A 253 -15.55 -21.16 -3.60
C SER A 253 -14.08 -20.81 -3.39
N ARG A 254 -13.53 -21.06 -2.19
CA ARG A 254 -12.13 -20.69 -1.82
C ARG A 254 -11.09 -21.14 -2.84
N ASN A 255 -11.23 -22.36 -3.36
CA ASN A 255 -10.28 -22.97 -4.31
C ASN A 255 -10.34 -22.35 -5.72
N GLU A 256 -11.36 -21.55 -6.01
CA GLU A 256 -11.61 -20.93 -7.33
C GLU A 256 -11.26 -19.44 -7.32
N ILE A 257 -10.86 -18.87 -6.16
CA ILE A 257 -10.53 -17.45 -6.05
C ILE A 257 -9.20 -17.18 -6.77
N SER A 258 -9.27 -16.55 -7.94
CA SER A 258 -8.07 -16.02 -8.62
C SER A 258 -7.54 -14.78 -7.89
N VAL A 259 -6.24 -14.72 -7.62
CA VAL A 259 -5.62 -13.57 -6.94
C VAL A 259 -5.68 -12.29 -7.77
N LEU A 260 -5.76 -12.39 -9.11
CA LEU A 260 -5.81 -11.23 -10.01
C LEU A 260 -7.22 -10.87 -10.46
N GLN A 261 -8.14 -11.83 -10.54
CA GLN A 261 -9.47 -11.65 -11.11
C GLN A 261 -10.60 -11.90 -10.11
N GLY A 262 -10.29 -12.42 -8.92
CA GLY A 262 -11.27 -12.94 -7.97
C GLY A 262 -12.37 -11.96 -7.56
N VAL A 263 -12.08 -10.67 -7.48
CA VAL A 263 -13.09 -9.65 -7.17
C VAL A 263 -14.09 -9.50 -8.33
N VAL A 264 -13.64 -9.46 -9.58
CA VAL A 264 -14.51 -9.34 -10.75
C VAL A 264 -15.27 -10.65 -11.00
N GLN A 265 -14.61 -11.79 -10.78
CA GLN A 265 -15.27 -13.11 -10.84
C GLN A 265 -16.41 -13.20 -9.81
N ALA A 266 -16.20 -12.76 -8.58
CA ALA A 266 -17.23 -12.73 -7.54
C ALA A 266 -18.45 -11.90 -7.98
N VAL A 267 -18.20 -10.71 -8.52
CA VAL A 267 -19.28 -9.87 -9.08
C VAL A 267 -19.98 -10.58 -10.25
N GLY A 268 -19.23 -11.22 -11.16
CA GLY A 268 -19.77 -11.97 -12.27
C GLY A 268 -20.71 -13.11 -11.84
N HIS A 269 -20.27 -13.93 -10.87
CA HIS A 269 -21.07 -15.02 -10.32
C HIS A 269 -22.35 -14.50 -9.64
N MET A 270 -22.24 -13.45 -8.83
CA MET A 270 -23.41 -12.87 -8.15
C MET A 270 -24.38 -12.23 -9.14
N ALA A 271 -23.87 -11.46 -10.10
CA ALA A 271 -24.67 -10.78 -11.12
C ALA A 271 -25.42 -11.76 -12.03
N ALA A 272 -24.77 -12.87 -12.40
CA ALA A 272 -25.41 -13.94 -13.20
C ALA A 272 -26.59 -14.57 -12.44
N ARG A 273 -26.44 -14.84 -11.13
CA ARG A 273 -27.52 -15.44 -10.30
C ARG A 273 -28.78 -14.59 -10.19
N ILE A 274 -28.66 -13.27 -10.34
CA ILE A 274 -29.79 -12.32 -10.27
C ILE A 274 -30.17 -11.72 -11.63
N GLY A 275 -29.55 -12.19 -12.72
CA GLY A 275 -29.89 -11.79 -14.09
C GLY A 275 -29.39 -10.38 -14.50
N VAL A 276 -28.34 -9.84 -13.83
CA VAL A 276 -27.77 -8.50 -14.11
C VAL A 276 -26.32 -8.57 -14.58
N ALA A 277 -25.96 -9.59 -15.36
CA ALA A 277 -24.58 -9.83 -15.80
C ALA A 277 -23.93 -8.61 -16.50
N TRP A 278 -24.74 -7.71 -17.09
CA TRP A 278 -24.27 -6.46 -17.70
C TRP A 278 -23.48 -5.55 -16.76
N ILE A 279 -23.64 -5.70 -15.42
CA ILE A 279 -22.98 -4.86 -14.42
C ILE A 279 -21.47 -5.13 -14.30
N VAL A 280 -20.99 -6.28 -14.81
CA VAL A 280 -19.59 -6.72 -14.70
C VAL A 280 -18.64 -5.74 -15.39
N ALA A 281 -18.95 -5.30 -16.62
CA ALA A 281 -18.11 -4.37 -17.36
C ALA A 281 -18.05 -2.97 -16.72
N PRO A 282 -19.17 -2.33 -16.30
CA PRO A 282 -19.13 -1.11 -15.51
C PRO A 282 -18.37 -1.26 -14.18
N PHE A 283 -18.54 -2.38 -13.49
CA PHE A 283 -17.80 -2.67 -12.27
C PHE A 283 -16.29 -2.76 -12.52
N ALA A 284 -15.87 -3.51 -13.53
CA ALA A 284 -14.47 -3.65 -13.94
C ALA A 284 -13.86 -2.28 -14.33
N PHE A 285 -14.63 -1.42 -14.97
CA PHE A 285 -14.21 -0.05 -15.28
C PHE A 285 -13.99 0.78 -14.01
N LEU A 286 -14.94 0.77 -13.06
CA LEU A 286 -14.79 1.45 -11.77
C LEU A 286 -13.58 0.94 -10.99
N LEU A 287 -13.38 -0.38 -10.98
CA LEU A 287 -12.24 -1.00 -10.33
C LEU A 287 -10.92 -0.64 -11.03
N SER A 288 -10.90 -0.55 -12.36
CA SER A 288 -9.73 -0.09 -13.12
C SER A 288 -9.36 1.36 -12.78
N LEU A 289 -10.35 2.24 -12.61
CA LEU A 289 -10.13 3.63 -12.13
C LEU A 289 -9.59 3.64 -10.69
N SER A 290 -10.12 2.79 -9.82
CA SER A 290 -9.61 2.60 -8.45
C SER A 290 -8.13 2.22 -8.46
N ILE A 291 -7.76 1.21 -9.25
CA ILE A 291 -6.39 0.72 -9.37
C ILE A 291 -5.44 1.80 -9.90
N ALA A 292 -5.88 2.58 -10.90
CA ALA A 292 -5.11 3.72 -11.40
C ALA A 292 -4.90 4.79 -10.31
N GLY A 293 -5.92 5.06 -9.49
CA GLY A 293 -5.83 5.95 -8.33
C GLY A 293 -4.83 5.44 -7.28
N ILE A 294 -4.88 4.15 -6.94
CA ILE A 294 -3.93 3.47 -6.04
C ILE A 294 -2.49 3.66 -6.57
N GLY A 295 -2.26 3.29 -7.84
CA GLY A 295 -0.96 3.42 -8.49
C GLY A 295 -0.46 4.86 -8.49
N SER A 296 -1.32 5.85 -8.75
CA SER A 296 -0.98 7.27 -8.70
C SER A 296 -0.61 7.73 -7.30
N ALA A 297 -1.40 7.37 -6.29
CA ALA A 297 -1.17 7.78 -4.91
C ALA A 297 0.17 7.25 -4.37
N TRP A 298 0.44 5.96 -4.56
CA TRP A 298 1.66 5.32 -4.08
C TRP A 298 2.90 5.71 -4.88
N LEU A 299 2.81 5.80 -6.22
CA LEU A 299 3.90 6.29 -7.07
C LEU A 299 4.26 7.73 -6.71
N GLY A 300 3.27 8.61 -6.63
CA GLY A 300 3.46 10.01 -6.32
C GLY A 300 3.94 10.26 -4.90
N GLY A 301 3.34 9.60 -3.91
CA GLY A 301 3.72 9.73 -2.50
C GLY A 301 5.14 9.24 -2.22
N SER A 302 5.46 8.00 -2.61
CA SER A 302 6.77 7.41 -2.33
C SER A 302 7.93 8.12 -3.02
N ALA A 303 7.71 8.78 -4.16
CA ALA A 303 8.74 9.55 -4.86
C ALA A 303 9.27 10.76 -4.07
N ARG A 304 8.57 11.20 -3.02
CA ARG A 304 9.03 12.28 -2.13
C ARG A 304 10.16 11.85 -1.21
N ILE A 305 10.25 10.56 -0.89
CA ILE A 305 11.34 10.03 -0.04
C ILE A 305 12.72 10.22 -0.70
N PRO A 306 13.00 9.74 -1.93
CA PRO A 306 14.29 10.02 -2.56
C PRO A 306 14.51 11.50 -2.87
N PHE A 307 13.46 12.30 -3.03
CA PHE A 307 13.56 13.75 -3.13
C PHE A 307 14.16 14.35 -1.84
N VAL A 308 13.60 14.03 -0.67
CA VAL A 308 14.10 14.53 0.63
C VAL A 308 15.49 13.96 0.93
N ALA A 309 15.73 12.67 0.69
CA ALA A 309 17.04 12.03 0.86
C ALA A 309 18.11 12.61 -0.09
N GLY A 310 17.72 13.04 -1.30
CA GLY A 310 18.59 13.77 -2.22
C GLY A 310 18.97 15.15 -1.71
N LEU A 311 18.03 15.88 -1.09
CA LEU A 311 18.29 17.17 -0.44
C LEU A 311 19.21 16.99 0.77
N ASP A 312 19.07 15.91 1.52
CA ASP A 312 19.93 15.57 2.65
C ASP A 312 21.32 15.04 2.23
N SER A 313 21.55 14.90 0.93
CA SER A 313 22.82 14.44 0.33
C SER A 313 23.20 12.98 0.63
N TYR A 314 22.24 12.11 0.97
CA TYR A 314 22.44 10.66 1.08
C TYR A 314 22.13 9.91 -0.23
N MET A 315 21.66 10.63 -1.25
CA MET A 315 21.40 10.12 -2.59
C MET A 315 21.95 11.11 -3.64
N PRO A 316 22.03 10.73 -4.93
CA PRO A 316 22.44 11.65 -5.98
C PRO A 316 21.62 12.95 -6.00
N ALA A 317 22.29 14.10 -6.01
CA ALA A 317 21.69 15.42 -5.88
C ALA A 317 20.57 15.73 -6.92
N TRP A 318 20.61 15.08 -8.09
CA TRP A 318 19.59 15.27 -9.12
C TRP A 318 18.21 14.69 -8.73
N LEU A 319 18.15 13.74 -7.78
CA LEU A 319 16.89 13.25 -7.20
C LEU A 319 16.19 14.32 -6.35
N GLY A 320 16.96 15.23 -5.76
CA GLY A 320 16.46 16.40 -5.04
C GLY A 320 16.00 17.55 -5.94
N ARG A 321 16.04 17.41 -7.28
CA ARG A 321 15.60 18.46 -8.20
C ARG A 321 14.10 18.41 -8.39
N ILE A 322 13.48 19.61 -8.42
CA ILE A 322 12.07 19.78 -8.76
C ILE A 322 11.92 20.26 -10.21
N HIS A 323 10.82 19.88 -10.84
CA HIS A 323 10.49 20.32 -12.19
C HIS A 323 10.30 21.85 -12.22
N PRO A 324 10.94 22.63 -13.13
CA PRO A 324 10.88 24.08 -13.12
C PRO A 324 9.46 24.67 -13.16
N ARG A 325 8.59 24.06 -13.98
CA ARG A 325 7.19 24.51 -14.18
C ARG A 325 6.23 23.92 -13.17
N TYR A 326 6.31 22.60 -12.94
CA TYR A 326 5.29 21.84 -12.18
C TYR A 326 5.59 21.72 -10.69
N ARG A 327 6.83 22.01 -10.28
CA ARG A 327 7.26 21.95 -8.88
C ARG A 327 7.09 20.55 -8.23
N THR A 328 7.39 19.50 -9.01
CA THR A 328 7.29 18.10 -8.61
C THR A 328 8.66 17.41 -8.67
N PRO A 329 8.89 16.32 -7.88
CA PRO A 329 10.16 15.58 -7.85
C PRO A 329 10.27 14.62 -9.07
N TYR A 330 10.34 15.16 -10.28
CA TYR A 330 10.27 14.40 -11.52
C TYR A 330 11.37 13.35 -11.68
N GLY A 331 12.59 13.63 -11.19
CA GLY A 331 13.70 12.68 -11.25
C GLY A 331 13.42 11.40 -10.46
N ALA A 332 12.89 11.56 -9.24
CA ALA A 332 12.50 10.44 -8.39
C ALA A 332 11.35 9.61 -9.01
N LEU A 333 10.36 10.28 -9.62
CA LEU A 333 9.25 9.62 -10.33
C LEU A 333 9.74 8.78 -11.52
N ILE A 334 10.68 9.32 -12.32
CA ILE A 334 11.23 8.61 -13.48
C ILE A 334 12.02 7.37 -13.03
N VAL A 335 12.88 7.48 -12.00
CA VAL A 335 13.63 6.32 -11.48
C VAL A 335 12.69 5.26 -10.97
N HIS A 336 11.69 5.65 -10.18
CA HIS A 336 10.70 4.72 -9.67
C HIS A 336 10.03 3.96 -10.84
N ALA A 337 9.59 4.68 -11.88
CA ALA A 337 8.96 4.08 -13.04
C ALA A 337 9.88 3.10 -13.80
N ILE A 338 11.15 3.46 -14.01
CA ILE A 338 12.12 2.61 -14.69
C ILE A 338 12.34 1.30 -13.92
N VAL A 339 12.52 1.39 -12.59
CA VAL A 339 12.72 0.20 -11.75
C VAL A 339 11.45 -0.65 -11.72
N SER A 340 10.27 -0.03 -11.55
CA SER A 340 9.00 -0.75 -11.60
C SER A 340 8.78 -1.47 -12.93
N LEU A 341 9.08 -0.82 -14.06
CA LEU A 341 8.97 -1.45 -15.38
C LEU A 341 9.96 -2.61 -15.53
N PHE A 342 11.22 -2.42 -15.09
CA PHE A 342 12.21 -3.49 -15.08
C PHE A 342 11.70 -4.72 -14.30
N LEU A 343 11.12 -4.52 -13.13
CA LEU A 343 10.55 -5.59 -12.31
C LEU A 343 9.35 -6.27 -12.98
N VAL A 344 8.48 -5.53 -13.67
CA VAL A 344 7.40 -6.13 -14.48
C VAL A 344 7.97 -7.05 -15.55
N VAL A 345 8.98 -6.58 -16.31
CA VAL A 345 9.62 -7.37 -17.38
C VAL A 345 10.30 -8.61 -16.80
N MET A 346 11.05 -8.46 -15.72
CA MET A 346 11.74 -9.59 -15.07
C MET A 346 10.75 -10.66 -14.56
N ASN A 347 9.58 -10.27 -14.11
CA ASN A 347 8.55 -11.22 -13.64
C ASN A 347 7.92 -12.04 -14.75
N PHE A 348 7.98 -11.59 -16.01
CA PHE A 348 7.53 -12.40 -17.15
C PHE A 348 8.54 -13.47 -17.58
N VAL A 349 9.74 -13.49 -16.98
CA VAL A 349 10.78 -14.47 -17.24
C VAL A 349 10.79 -15.52 -16.13
N GLY A 350 10.24 -16.70 -16.40
CA GLY A 350 10.45 -17.89 -15.57
C GLY A 350 9.37 -18.26 -14.55
N SER A 351 8.37 -17.41 -14.25
CA SER A 351 7.27 -17.75 -13.35
C SER A 351 5.90 -17.40 -13.93
N GLY A 352 4.83 -18.00 -13.37
CA GLY A 352 3.46 -17.60 -13.68
C GLY A 352 3.14 -16.20 -13.13
N VAL A 353 2.18 -15.50 -13.75
CA VAL A 353 1.81 -14.13 -13.37
C VAL A 353 1.32 -14.08 -11.92
N GLN A 354 0.54 -15.07 -11.47
CA GLN A 354 0.02 -15.14 -10.10
C GLN A 354 1.12 -15.38 -9.05
N GLU A 355 2.07 -16.28 -9.33
CA GLU A 355 3.20 -16.53 -8.43
C GLU A 355 4.10 -15.30 -8.32
N SER A 356 4.37 -14.63 -9.44
CA SER A 356 5.14 -13.39 -9.50
C SER A 356 4.48 -12.27 -8.70
N PHE A 357 3.16 -12.12 -8.81
CA PHE A 357 2.39 -11.18 -8.00
C PHE A 357 2.59 -11.44 -6.50
N GLN A 358 2.47 -12.70 -6.05
CA GLN A 358 2.61 -13.05 -4.62
C GLN A 358 4.04 -12.85 -4.10
N ARG A 359 5.05 -13.18 -4.88
CA ARG A 359 6.46 -12.96 -4.52
C ARG A 359 6.77 -11.47 -4.33
N LEU A 360 6.33 -10.63 -5.27
CA LEU A 360 6.49 -9.17 -5.18
C LEU A 360 5.72 -8.60 -4.00
N LEU A 361 4.48 -9.03 -3.80
CA LEU A 361 3.64 -8.59 -2.69
C LEU A 361 4.26 -8.94 -1.35
N SER A 362 4.74 -10.18 -1.15
CA SER A 362 5.33 -10.61 0.12
C SER A 362 6.61 -9.83 0.46
N LEU A 363 7.49 -9.57 -0.52
CA LEU A 363 8.68 -8.74 -0.29
C LEU A 363 8.30 -7.28 -0.01
N ALA A 364 7.29 -6.75 -0.72
CA ALA A 364 6.76 -5.42 -0.45
C ALA A 364 6.22 -5.31 0.99
N VAL A 365 5.53 -6.33 1.52
CA VAL A 365 5.05 -6.39 2.91
C VAL A 365 6.21 -6.20 3.89
N VAL A 366 7.30 -6.96 3.74
CA VAL A 366 8.45 -6.87 4.65
C VAL A 366 9.09 -5.48 4.59
N LEU A 367 9.38 -4.98 3.39
CA LEU A 367 10.01 -3.67 3.22
C LEU A 367 9.13 -2.52 3.72
N GLN A 368 7.79 -2.60 3.52
CA GLN A 368 6.86 -1.59 4.01
C GLN A 368 6.74 -1.56 5.53
N LEU A 369 6.77 -2.72 6.18
CA LEU A 369 6.60 -2.80 7.63
C LEU A 369 7.86 -2.38 8.41
N ILE A 370 9.06 -2.37 7.83
CA ILE A 370 10.28 -1.87 8.47
C ILE A 370 10.16 -0.40 8.91
N PRO A 371 9.72 0.56 8.09
CA PRO A 371 9.44 1.93 8.52
C PRO A 371 8.47 2.05 9.69
N PHE A 372 7.53 1.11 9.81
CA PHE A 372 6.56 1.10 10.91
C PHE A 372 7.18 0.69 12.25
N LEU A 373 8.22 -0.16 12.23
CA LEU A 373 9.01 -0.41 13.46
C LEU A 373 9.63 0.89 13.97
N TYR A 374 10.17 1.73 13.06
CA TYR A 374 10.69 3.04 13.44
C TYR A 374 9.59 3.98 13.92
N MET A 375 8.46 4.02 13.24
CA MET A 375 7.32 4.86 13.61
C MET A 375 6.79 4.56 15.01
N PHE A 376 6.53 3.27 15.32
CA PHE A 376 6.06 2.86 16.65
C PHE A 376 7.15 2.95 17.70
N GLY A 377 8.41 2.66 17.34
CA GLY A 377 9.58 2.88 18.20
C GLY A 377 9.74 4.35 18.56
N ALA A 378 9.49 5.27 17.64
CA ALA A 378 9.52 6.70 17.89
C ALA A 378 8.45 7.12 18.91
N LEU A 379 7.21 6.59 18.81
CA LEU A 379 6.19 6.83 19.83
C LEU A 379 6.62 6.41 21.21
N LEU A 380 7.20 5.21 21.35
CA LEU A 380 7.68 4.70 22.63
C LEU A 380 8.83 5.55 23.19
N LYS A 381 9.82 5.88 22.34
CA LYS A 381 10.95 6.70 22.76
C LYS A 381 10.50 8.07 23.26
N LEU A 382 9.54 8.70 22.55
CA LEU A 382 8.95 9.98 22.97
C LEU A 382 8.15 9.85 24.26
N ALA A 383 7.32 8.80 24.39
CA ALA A 383 6.48 8.60 25.57
C ALA A 383 7.30 8.25 26.83
N LEU A 384 8.43 7.57 26.66
CA LEU A 384 9.30 7.15 27.77
C LEU A 384 10.35 8.21 28.14
N ALA A 385 10.48 9.28 27.36
CA ALA A 385 11.43 10.35 27.66
C ALA A 385 11.14 11.00 29.03
N PRO A 386 12.17 11.35 29.82
CA PRO A 386 12.00 11.99 31.13
C PRO A 386 11.32 13.36 31.02
N ASP A 387 11.59 14.09 29.94
CA ASP A 387 11.08 15.42 29.62
C ASP A 387 9.83 15.38 28.73
N TYR A 388 9.04 14.28 28.80
CA TYR A 388 7.84 14.11 28.00
C TYR A 388 6.91 15.32 28.10
N GLN A 389 6.64 15.94 26.99
CA GLN A 389 5.61 16.96 26.84
C GLN A 389 4.37 16.36 26.15
N ARG A 390 3.20 16.69 26.67
CA ARG A 390 1.95 16.25 26.08
C ARG A 390 1.75 16.90 24.72
N GLY A 391 1.67 16.07 23.66
CA GLY A 391 1.29 16.49 22.33
C GLY A 391 -0.22 16.39 22.10
N HIS A 392 -0.63 15.78 20.99
CA HIS A 392 -2.04 15.54 20.69
C HIS A 392 -2.66 14.50 21.64
N TYR A 393 -1.91 13.44 21.95
CA TYR A 393 -2.32 12.36 22.82
C TYR A 393 -1.59 12.35 24.18
N GLY A 394 -2.17 11.66 25.17
CA GLY A 394 -1.55 11.44 26.45
C GLY A 394 -0.51 10.32 26.44
N ARG A 395 0.42 10.34 27.42
CA ARG A 395 1.54 9.39 27.55
C ARG A 395 1.10 7.91 27.47
N GLY A 396 0.00 7.55 28.18
CA GLY A 396 -0.51 6.18 28.19
C GLY A 396 -0.98 5.70 26.81
N THR A 397 -1.64 6.55 26.04
CA THR A 397 -2.08 6.25 24.66
C THR A 397 -0.87 5.99 23.76
N LEU A 398 0.19 6.81 23.88
CA LEU A 398 1.40 6.62 23.06
C LEU A 398 2.13 5.31 23.41
N ILE A 399 2.20 4.96 24.72
CA ILE A 399 2.80 3.69 25.15
C ILE A 399 1.99 2.51 24.61
N ALA A 400 0.66 2.53 24.80
CA ALA A 400 -0.22 1.45 24.33
C ALA A 400 -0.13 1.27 22.79
N ALA A 401 -0.21 2.38 22.04
CA ALA A 401 -0.09 2.35 20.59
C ALA A 401 1.30 1.91 20.13
N GLY A 402 2.35 2.39 20.78
CA GLY A 402 3.73 2.03 20.45
C GLY A 402 4.01 0.54 20.68
N ILE A 403 3.62 -0.02 21.84
CA ILE A 403 3.81 -1.45 22.15
C ILE A 403 2.98 -2.32 21.19
N SER A 404 1.67 -2.03 21.07
CA SER A 404 0.78 -2.79 20.19
C SER A 404 1.26 -2.77 18.76
N GLY A 405 1.59 -1.57 18.23
CA GLY A 405 2.08 -1.41 16.87
C GLY A 405 3.42 -2.12 16.63
N LEU A 406 4.39 -2.05 17.56
CA LEU A 406 5.66 -2.77 17.43
C LEU A 406 5.47 -4.29 17.40
N LEU A 407 4.67 -4.82 18.32
CA LEU A 407 4.43 -6.28 18.40
C LEU A 407 3.73 -6.79 17.13
N THR A 408 2.67 -6.10 16.70
CA THR A 408 1.93 -6.52 15.49
C THR A 408 2.74 -6.35 14.21
N THR A 409 3.54 -5.28 14.09
CA THR A 409 4.44 -5.07 12.96
C THR A 409 5.53 -6.15 12.90
N SER A 410 6.17 -6.44 14.03
CA SER A 410 7.20 -7.50 14.11
C SER A 410 6.62 -8.87 13.76
N LEU A 411 5.42 -9.17 14.26
CA LEU A 411 4.70 -10.39 13.91
C LEU A 411 4.35 -10.44 12.42
N GLY A 412 3.84 -9.34 11.86
CA GLY A 412 3.52 -9.23 10.43
C GLY A 412 4.73 -9.47 9.54
N ILE A 413 5.89 -8.89 9.88
CA ILE A 413 7.15 -9.15 9.17
C ILE A 413 7.54 -10.63 9.26
N GLY A 414 7.54 -11.21 10.46
CA GLY A 414 7.92 -12.62 10.65
C GLY A 414 7.00 -13.58 9.88
N LEU A 415 5.69 -13.33 9.94
CA LEU A 415 4.70 -14.17 9.28
C LEU A 415 4.68 -14.01 7.73
N ALA A 416 5.17 -12.90 7.19
CA ALA A 416 5.31 -12.71 5.74
C ALA A 416 6.33 -13.66 5.09
N PHE A 417 7.21 -14.28 5.87
CA PHE A 417 8.14 -15.31 5.36
C PHE A 417 7.48 -16.67 5.13
N PHE A 418 6.27 -16.92 5.62
CA PHE A 418 5.50 -18.09 5.23
C PHE A 418 4.94 -17.93 3.81
N PRO A 419 5.00 -18.99 2.96
CA PRO A 419 4.54 -18.90 1.58
C PRO A 419 3.02 -18.82 1.47
N ALA A 420 2.52 -18.03 0.52
CA ALA A 420 1.12 -18.07 0.10
C ALA A 420 0.83 -19.34 -0.71
N GLN A 421 -0.46 -19.68 -0.89
CA GLN A 421 -0.91 -20.91 -1.59
C GLN A 421 -0.39 -21.04 -3.03
N GLN A 422 -0.14 -19.92 -3.71
CA GLN A 422 0.30 -19.87 -5.12
C GLN A 422 1.79 -20.15 -5.31
N ILE A 423 2.55 -20.28 -4.21
CA ILE A 423 4.00 -20.51 -4.27
C ILE A 423 4.28 -22.00 -4.48
N THR A 424 4.96 -22.31 -5.57
CA THR A 424 5.24 -23.70 -5.97
C THR A 424 6.52 -24.27 -5.33
N SER A 425 7.52 -23.42 -5.05
CA SER A 425 8.81 -23.82 -4.47
C SER A 425 9.15 -23.01 -3.24
N LEU A 426 9.14 -23.68 -2.09
CA LEU A 426 9.49 -23.09 -0.79
C LEU A 426 10.92 -22.52 -0.79
N ALA A 427 11.92 -23.32 -1.22
CA ALA A 427 13.31 -22.89 -1.24
C ALA A 427 13.53 -21.64 -2.11
N SER A 428 12.88 -21.59 -3.28
CA SER A 428 12.94 -20.40 -4.16
C SER A 428 12.28 -19.19 -3.51
N TYR A 429 11.16 -19.38 -2.81
CA TYR A 429 10.47 -18.31 -2.08
C TYR A 429 11.32 -17.76 -0.93
N GLU A 430 11.87 -18.64 -0.08
CA GLU A 430 12.72 -18.23 1.04
C GLU A 430 13.97 -17.51 0.55
N THR A 431 14.62 -18.00 -0.51
CA THR A 431 15.77 -17.33 -1.13
C THR A 431 15.40 -15.94 -1.63
N TRP A 432 14.23 -15.80 -2.26
CA TRP A 432 13.72 -14.51 -2.71
C TRP A 432 13.44 -13.56 -1.54
N MET A 433 12.77 -14.04 -0.49
CA MET A 433 12.40 -13.22 0.67
C MET A 433 13.61 -12.77 1.48
N VAL A 434 14.48 -13.72 1.86
CA VAL A 434 15.68 -13.41 2.65
C VAL A 434 16.69 -12.63 1.81
N GLY A 435 16.99 -13.14 0.62
CA GLY A 435 17.96 -12.51 -0.30
C GLY A 435 17.52 -11.11 -0.73
N GLY A 436 16.23 -10.93 -1.09
CA GLY A 436 15.67 -9.64 -1.46
C GLY A 436 15.70 -8.64 -0.30
N THR A 437 15.29 -9.06 0.89
CA THR A 437 15.32 -8.20 2.10
C THR A 437 16.76 -7.75 2.41
N LEU A 438 17.71 -8.68 2.46
CA LEU A 438 19.11 -8.37 2.72
C LEU A 438 19.73 -7.50 1.63
N PHE A 439 19.38 -7.75 0.36
CA PHE A 439 19.83 -6.93 -0.77
C PHE A 439 19.38 -5.46 -0.62
N PHE A 440 18.09 -5.23 -0.36
CA PHE A 440 17.59 -3.85 -0.24
C PHE A 440 18.12 -3.12 1.00
N ILE A 441 18.25 -3.82 2.14
CA ILE A 441 18.86 -3.23 3.36
C ILE A 441 20.35 -2.96 3.14
N GLY A 442 21.08 -3.90 2.54
CA GLY A 442 22.51 -3.73 2.22
C GLY A 442 22.75 -2.59 1.23
N LEU A 443 21.85 -2.43 0.25
CA LEU A 443 21.91 -1.33 -0.71
C LEU A 443 21.63 0.03 -0.02
N ALA A 444 20.72 0.08 0.95
CA ALA A 444 20.52 1.27 1.79
C ALA A 444 21.81 1.65 2.54
N ALA A 445 22.43 0.70 3.21
CA ALA A 445 23.68 0.94 3.93
C ALA A 445 24.78 1.41 2.96
N PHE A 446 24.92 0.78 1.81
CA PHE A 446 25.89 1.17 0.78
C PHE A 446 25.69 2.63 0.34
N PHE A 447 24.47 3.03 -0.04
CA PHE A 447 24.21 4.42 -0.46
C PHE A 447 24.47 5.40 0.67
N PHE A 448 24.00 5.13 1.89
CA PHE A 448 24.20 6.00 3.04
C PHE A 448 25.70 6.26 3.31
N PHE A 449 26.51 5.21 3.39
CA PHE A 449 27.94 5.37 3.70
C PHE A 449 28.73 5.99 2.54
N VAL A 450 28.43 5.66 1.28
CA VAL A 450 29.13 6.24 0.12
C VAL A 450 28.84 7.72 -0.02
N TYR A 451 27.56 8.14 0.07
CA TYR A 451 27.19 9.55 -0.08
C TYR A 451 27.40 10.33 1.22
N GLY A 452 27.22 9.71 2.39
CA GLY A 452 27.49 10.34 3.70
C GLY A 452 28.96 10.77 3.84
N ARG A 453 29.91 9.92 3.44
CA ARG A 453 31.34 10.28 3.41
C ARG A 453 31.65 11.48 2.50
N ARG A 454 30.97 11.60 1.35
CA ARG A 454 31.11 12.76 0.45
C ARG A 454 30.59 14.03 1.08
N LYS A 455 29.49 13.94 1.86
CA LYS A 455 28.91 15.05 2.60
C LYS A 455 29.86 15.58 3.70
N GLU A 456 30.48 14.67 4.45
CA GLU A 456 31.46 15.02 5.48
C GLU A 456 32.73 15.64 4.87
N ALA A 457 33.26 15.05 3.79
CA ALA A 457 34.41 15.60 3.07
C ALA A 457 34.13 17.01 2.53
N ALA A 458 32.94 17.26 1.98
CA ALA A 458 32.55 18.59 1.50
C ALA A 458 32.42 19.62 2.64
N LYS A 459 31.96 19.20 3.83
CA LYS A 459 31.91 20.06 5.03
C LYS A 459 33.29 20.42 5.59
N MET A 460 34.29 19.55 5.45
CA MET A 460 35.66 19.82 5.91
C MET A 460 36.41 20.73 4.93
N LEU A 461 35.97 20.86 3.66
CA LEU A 461 36.59 21.71 2.65
C LEU A 461 35.92 23.10 2.52
N ALA A 462 34.77 23.30 3.17
CA ALA A 462 34.02 24.56 3.18
C ALA A 462 34.26 25.32 4.52
#